data_2cb0c485fee0e5fe5fb33d9cc844779f
#
_entry.id   2cb0c485fee0e5fe5fb33d9cc844779f
#
_cell.length_a   1.000
_cell.length_b   1.000
_cell.length_c   1.000
_cell.angle_alpha   90.00
_cell.angle_beta   90.00
_cell.angle_gamma   90.00
#
_symmetry.space_group_name_H-M   'P 1'
#
loop_
_entity.id
_entity.type
_entity.pdbx_description
1 polymer ?
#
loop_
_entity_poly.entity_id
_entity_poly.type
_entity_poly.pdbx_seq_one_letter_code
_entity_poly.pdbx_strand_id
1 'polypeptide(L)'
;MKIKTIIALVSAVVVVSAMSVAAFWASHRPDPSPCAWFRVEITDSLDRRFVESDELRRLIAREGLLPEGQPMDEISCQAIEDCLLKHDMVRTAECFKTYQGGVRVRVTQRVPALYVMSSEGAYYVDKDRQIMPVRRTIEVDVPTFKGAVGKRAATEEYFDFAKWISSDRYWHSRIQHVQVVHPKHLVLHQEDGVGKIILGDLSQYEQKLDKLQKVYTKEADYMNDKNYREFDLRYKGQVIGRK
;
A
#
# COMPACT_ATOMS: atom_id res chain seq x y z
N MET A 1 58.26 -28.20 -8.35
CA MET A 1 57.30 -27.76 -9.37
C MET A 1 58.09 -27.13 -10.51
N LYS A 2 58.00 -27.62 -11.73
CA LYS A 2 58.90 -27.21 -12.84
C LYS A 2 58.53 -25.77 -13.26
N ILE A 3 59.53 -24.89 -13.45
CA ILE A 3 59.39 -23.47 -13.87
C ILE A 3 58.40 -23.31 -15.02
N LYS A 4 58.35 -24.23 -15.96
CA LYS A 4 57.36 -24.28 -17.04
C LYS A 4 55.90 -24.31 -16.57
N THR A 5 55.59 -25.02 -15.48
CA THR A 5 54.23 -25.11 -14.92
C THR A 5 53.82 -23.77 -14.25
N ILE A 6 54.76 -23.07 -13.58
CA ILE A 6 54.53 -21.77 -12.98
C ILE A 6 54.26 -20.71 -14.08
N ILE A 7 55.04 -20.71 -15.14
CA ILE A 7 54.86 -19.81 -16.28
C ILE A 7 53.50 -20.02 -16.95
N ALA A 8 53.11 -21.31 -17.16
CA ALA A 8 51.78 -21.63 -17.74
C ALA A 8 50.64 -21.19 -16.82
N LEU A 9 50.78 -21.29 -15.51
CA LEU A 9 49.74 -20.87 -14.56
C LEU A 9 49.61 -19.36 -14.51
N VAL A 10 50.73 -18.63 -14.53
CA VAL A 10 50.74 -17.14 -14.57
C VAL A 10 50.14 -16.65 -15.87
N SER A 11 50.48 -17.26 -17.00
CA SER A 11 49.92 -16.85 -18.31
C SER A 11 48.41 -17.11 -18.38
N ALA A 12 47.93 -18.22 -17.82
CA ALA A 12 46.49 -18.47 -17.75
C ALA A 12 45.73 -17.45 -16.92
N VAL A 13 46.27 -17.04 -15.76
CA VAL A 13 45.69 -15.99 -14.91
C VAL A 13 45.63 -14.64 -15.64
N VAL A 14 46.71 -14.27 -16.35
CA VAL A 14 46.76 -13.04 -17.17
C VAL A 14 45.71 -13.05 -18.29
N VAL A 15 45.55 -14.17 -18.97
CA VAL A 15 44.55 -14.30 -20.06
C VAL A 15 43.13 -14.17 -19.48
N VAL A 16 42.84 -14.86 -18.36
CA VAL A 16 41.51 -14.82 -17.74
C VAL A 16 41.21 -13.38 -17.24
N SER A 17 42.18 -12.71 -16.60
CA SER A 17 41.99 -11.32 -16.17
C SER A 17 41.78 -10.36 -17.34
N ALA A 18 42.55 -10.50 -18.43
CA ALA A 18 42.38 -9.72 -19.65
C ALA A 18 40.99 -9.94 -20.30
N MET A 19 40.53 -11.20 -20.33
CA MET A 19 39.18 -11.53 -20.83
C MET A 19 38.08 -10.95 -19.94
N SER A 20 38.25 -10.99 -18.62
CA SER A 20 37.28 -10.40 -17.66
C SER A 20 37.22 -8.89 -17.82
N VAL A 21 38.35 -8.20 -17.98
CA VAL A 21 38.42 -6.76 -18.25
C VAL A 21 37.78 -6.42 -19.61
N ALA A 22 38.10 -7.18 -20.64
CA ALA A 22 37.51 -6.98 -21.97
C ALA A 22 35.98 -7.19 -21.98
N ALA A 23 35.49 -8.22 -21.28
CA ALA A 23 34.06 -8.47 -21.10
C ALA A 23 33.38 -7.33 -20.32
N PHE A 24 34.02 -6.82 -19.26
CA PHE A 24 33.53 -5.66 -18.51
C PHE A 24 33.40 -4.42 -19.40
N TRP A 25 34.45 -4.09 -20.19
CA TRP A 25 34.43 -2.95 -21.12
C TRP A 25 33.43 -3.14 -22.25
N ALA A 26 33.26 -4.36 -22.76
CA ALA A 26 32.26 -4.66 -23.79
C ALA A 26 30.82 -4.48 -23.25
N SER A 27 30.58 -4.83 -22.00
CA SER A 27 29.27 -4.70 -21.35
C SER A 27 28.92 -3.25 -20.98
N HIS A 28 29.90 -2.34 -20.90
CA HIS A 28 29.74 -0.95 -20.52
C HIS A 28 29.97 0.02 -21.68
N ARG A 29 29.82 -0.45 -22.94
CA ARG A 29 29.91 0.47 -24.09
C ARG A 29 28.72 1.43 -24.08
N PRO A 30 28.95 2.74 -24.26
CA PRO A 30 27.86 3.69 -24.45
C PRO A 30 27.02 3.28 -25.67
N ASP A 31 25.72 3.37 -25.52
CA ASP A 31 24.76 3.11 -26.63
C ASP A 31 24.15 4.45 -27.05
N PRO A 32 24.69 5.11 -28.09
CA PRO A 32 24.19 6.39 -28.57
C PRO A 32 22.92 6.25 -29.41
N SER A 33 22.41 5.04 -29.60
CA SER A 33 21.17 4.80 -30.35
C SER A 33 20.01 5.56 -29.70
N PRO A 34 19.15 6.24 -30.47
CA PRO A 34 18.01 6.95 -29.91
C PRO A 34 16.97 5.96 -29.34
N CYS A 35 16.37 6.30 -28.22
CA CYS A 35 15.27 5.53 -27.67
C CYS A 35 14.08 5.54 -28.63
N ALA A 36 13.75 4.38 -29.14
CA ALA A 36 12.71 4.21 -30.15
C ALA A 36 11.29 4.25 -29.57
N TRP A 37 11.13 3.82 -28.31
CA TRP A 37 9.83 3.78 -27.64
C TRP A 37 9.97 3.84 -26.12
N PHE A 38 8.93 4.37 -25.49
CA PHE A 38 8.79 4.42 -24.04
C PHE A 38 7.43 3.90 -23.60
N ARG A 39 7.39 3.02 -22.60
CA ARG A 39 6.15 2.43 -22.09
C ARG A 39 6.12 2.42 -20.56
N VAL A 40 5.00 2.87 -20.01
CA VAL A 40 4.68 2.74 -18.58
C VAL A 40 3.62 1.65 -18.43
N GLU A 41 3.92 0.64 -17.64
CA GLU A 41 3.06 -0.51 -17.38
C GLU A 41 2.71 -0.54 -15.89
N ILE A 42 1.41 -0.54 -15.58
CA ILE A 42 0.90 -0.74 -14.22
C ILE A 42 0.70 -2.24 -14.05
N THR A 43 1.48 -2.86 -13.16
CA THR A 43 1.62 -4.32 -13.07
C THR A 43 0.85 -4.96 -11.92
N ASP A 44 0.22 -4.15 -11.05
CA ASP A 44 -0.63 -4.69 -10.01
C ASP A 44 -1.99 -5.17 -10.57
N SER A 45 -2.50 -6.23 -9.96
CA SER A 45 -3.77 -6.87 -10.32
C SER A 45 -4.98 -6.22 -9.63
N LEU A 46 -4.93 -4.94 -9.31
CA LEU A 46 -6.07 -4.25 -8.71
C LEU A 46 -7.17 -4.07 -9.76
N ASP A 47 -8.39 -4.46 -9.42
CA ASP A 47 -9.58 -4.23 -10.25
C ASP A 47 -9.85 -2.73 -10.48
N ARG A 48 -9.28 -1.88 -9.65
CA ARG A 48 -9.44 -0.42 -9.68
C ARG A 48 -8.09 0.27 -9.85
N ARG A 49 -8.01 1.17 -10.83
CA ARG A 49 -6.81 1.96 -11.11
C ARG A 49 -6.89 3.31 -10.43
N PHE A 50 -5.95 3.57 -9.51
CA PHE A 50 -5.79 4.87 -8.83
C PHE A 50 -4.98 5.86 -9.67
N VAL A 51 -4.21 5.35 -10.63
CA VAL A 51 -3.39 6.14 -11.55
C VAL A 51 -3.43 5.51 -12.94
N GLU A 52 -3.34 6.33 -13.97
CA GLU A 52 -3.27 5.89 -15.35
C GLU A 52 -1.86 6.02 -15.94
N SER A 53 -1.49 5.13 -16.86
CA SER A 53 -0.18 5.16 -17.53
C SER A 53 0.09 6.50 -18.21
N ASP A 54 -0.94 7.11 -18.82
CA ASP A 54 -0.84 8.42 -19.47
C ASP A 54 -0.60 9.58 -18.48
N GLU A 55 -1.12 9.45 -17.26
CA GLU A 55 -0.87 10.44 -16.20
C GLU A 55 0.60 10.41 -15.79
N LEU A 56 1.15 9.22 -15.57
CA LEU A 56 2.56 9.02 -15.23
C LEU A 56 3.50 9.45 -16.35
N ARG A 57 3.13 9.14 -17.61
CA ARG A 57 3.88 9.61 -18.78
C ARG A 57 3.93 11.14 -18.86
N ARG A 58 2.81 11.82 -18.60
CA ARG A 58 2.76 13.29 -18.55
C ARG A 58 3.58 13.87 -17.39
N LEU A 59 3.64 13.18 -16.26
CA LEU A 59 4.50 13.58 -15.14
C LEU A 59 5.98 13.54 -15.54
N ILE A 60 6.44 12.45 -16.14
CA ILE A 60 7.82 12.27 -16.64
C ILE A 60 8.14 13.34 -17.69
N ALA A 61 7.20 13.62 -18.63
CA ALA A 61 7.39 14.63 -19.65
C ALA A 61 7.53 16.05 -19.08
N ARG A 62 6.75 16.40 -18.05
CA ARG A 62 6.85 17.70 -17.36
C ARG A 62 8.18 17.94 -16.67
N GLU A 63 8.78 16.87 -16.14
CA GLU A 63 10.10 16.90 -15.52
C GLU A 63 11.26 16.85 -16.55
N GLY A 64 10.95 16.79 -17.85
CA GLY A 64 11.96 16.73 -18.91
C GLY A 64 12.69 15.39 -19.01
N LEU A 65 12.13 14.33 -18.42
CA LEU A 65 12.74 13.01 -18.33
C LEU A 65 12.20 12.01 -19.38
N LEU A 66 11.45 12.50 -20.38
CA LEU A 66 10.88 11.64 -21.41
C LEU A 66 11.98 10.97 -22.24
N PRO A 67 12.09 9.63 -22.28
CA PRO A 67 13.22 8.95 -22.91
C PRO A 67 13.21 8.97 -24.44
N GLU A 68 12.03 9.07 -25.06
CA GLU A 68 11.88 8.94 -26.51
C GLU A 68 12.71 9.95 -27.29
N GLY A 69 13.51 9.45 -28.22
CA GLY A 69 14.42 10.22 -29.05
C GLY A 69 15.73 10.61 -28.36
N GLN A 70 15.89 10.38 -27.05
CA GLN A 70 17.17 10.60 -26.36
C GLN A 70 18.14 9.45 -26.60
N PRO A 71 19.48 9.69 -26.62
CA PRO A 71 20.47 8.63 -26.64
C PRO A 71 20.29 7.68 -25.45
N MET A 72 20.34 6.37 -25.71
CA MET A 72 20.09 5.35 -24.67
C MET A 72 21.08 5.44 -23.50
N ASP A 73 22.33 5.87 -23.74
CA ASP A 73 23.36 6.05 -22.72
C ASP A 73 23.10 7.27 -21.80
N GLU A 74 22.43 8.30 -22.32
CA GLU A 74 22.10 9.52 -21.55
C GLU A 74 20.85 9.35 -20.67
N ILE A 75 19.98 8.37 -20.94
CA ILE A 75 18.76 8.14 -20.19
C ILE A 75 19.09 7.61 -18.79
N SER A 76 18.68 8.37 -17.76
CA SER A 76 18.77 7.98 -16.36
C SER A 76 17.48 7.27 -15.91
N CYS A 77 17.52 5.93 -15.83
CA CYS A 77 16.42 5.14 -15.27
C CYS A 77 16.12 5.55 -13.83
N GLN A 78 17.16 5.79 -13.01
CA GLN A 78 16.99 6.21 -11.62
C GLN A 78 16.23 7.54 -11.51
N ALA A 79 16.52 8.52 -12.35
CA ALA A 79 15.80 9.80 -12.34
C ALA A 79 14.31 9.65 -12.68
N ILE A 80 14.00 8.74 -13.58
CA ILE A 80 12.61 8.40 -13.94
C ILE A 80 11.89 7.71 -12.75
N GLU A 81 12.55 6.76 -12.08
CA GLU A 81 12.03 6.09 -10.90
C GLU A 81 11.78 7.08 -9.76
N ASP A 82 12.77 7.93 -9.46
CA ASP A 82 12.66 8.96 -8.42
C ASP A 82 11.55 9.98 -8.70
N CYS A 83 11.34 10.33 -9.97
CA CYS A 83 10.24 11.17 -10.40
C CYS A 83 8.88 10.50 -10.11
N LEU A 84 8.73 9.24 -10.48
CA LEU A 84 7.50 8.49 -10.30
C LEU A 84 7.19 8.21 -8.83
N LEU A 85 8.20 7.93 -8.00
CA LEU A 85 8.03 7.68 -6.56
C LEU A 85 7.54 8.91 -5.78
N LYS A 86 7.66 10.12 -6.35
CA LYS A 86 7.05 11.33 -5.78
C LYS A 86 5.55 11.40 -5.96
N HIS A 87 4.99 10.56 -6.82
CA HIS A 87 3.55 10.54 -7.06
C HIS A 87 2.83 9.78 -5.94
N ASP A 88 1.87 10.41 -5.27
CA ASP A 88 1.20 9.90 -4.06
C ASP A 88 0.55 8.50 -4.21
N MET A 89 0.19 8.11 -5.44
CA MET A 89 -0.45 6.83 -5.73
C MET A 89 0.54 5.74 -6.15
N VAL A 90 1.81 6.08 -6.35
CA VAL A 90 2.84 5.11 -6.76
C VAL A 90 3.50 4.51 -5.53
N ARG A 91 3.54 3.18 -5.49
CA ARG A 91 4.23 2.42 -4.44
C ARG A 91 5.66 2.08 -4.84
N THR A 92 5.83 1.50 -6.04
CA THR A 92 7.13 1.15 -6.60
C THR A 92 7.19 1.55 -8.07
N ALA A 93 8.37 1.91 -8.54
CA ALA A 93 8.67 2.16 -9.94
C ALA A 93 10.01 1.49 -10.27
N GLU A 94 10.03 0.70 -11.34
CA GLU A 94 11.22 0.02 -11.84
C GLU A 94 11.39 0.38 -13.30
N CYS A 95 12.47 1.05 -13.65
CA CYS A 95 12.80 1.47 -15.01
C CYS A 95 13.96 0.65 -15.57
N PHE A 96 13.84 0.19 -16.77
CA PHE A 96 14.90 -0.56 -17.43
C PHE A 96 14.95 -0.34 -18.94
N LYS A 97 16.17 -0.31 -19.46
CA LYS A 97 16.45 -0.24 -20.89
C LYS A 97 16.31 -1.65 -21.48
N THR A 98 15.72 -1.76 -22.66
CA THR A 98 15.49 -3.05 -23.34
C THR A 98 16.43 -3.22 -24.51
N TYR A 99 16.79 -4.45 -24.84
CA TYR A 99 17.61 -4.76 -26.02
C TYR A 99 16.97 -4.36 -27.35
N GLN A 100 15.67 -4.03 -27.33
CA GLN A 100 14.92 -3.58 -28.52
C GLN A 100 14.98 -2.05 -28.71
N GLY A 101 15.90 -1.37 -28.05
CA GLY A 101 16.10 0.07 -28.17
C GLY A 101 14.97 0.90 -27.55
N GLY A 102 14.35 0.44 -26.49
CA GLY A 102 13.32 1.19 -25.78
C GLY A 102 13.50 1.19 -24.26
N VAL A 103 12.70 2.01 -23.59
CA VAL A 103 12.65 2.08 -22.15
C VAL A 103 11.27 1.63 -21.65
N ARG A 104 11.27 0.76 -20.66
CA ARG A 104 10.07 0.27 -20.01
C ARG A 104 10.11 0.60 -18.53
N VAL A 105 8.97 1.08 -18.01
CA VAL A 105 8.78 1.32 -16.58
C VAL A 105 7.64 0.45 -16.09
N ARG A 106 7.90 -0.31 -15.04
CA ARG A 106 6.88 -1.04 -14.28
C ARG A 106 6.54 -0.28 -13.03
N VAL A 107 5.25 -0.05 -12.82
CA VAL A 107 4.75 0.68 -11.66
C VAL A 107 3.75 -0.18 -10.91
N THR A 108 3.85 -0.20 -9.58
CA THR A 108 2.78 -0.72 -8.72
C THR A 108 2.15 0.43 -7.96
N GLN A 109 0.83 0.35 -7.76
CA GLN A 109 0.06 1.38 -7.05
C GLN A 109 0.05 1.13 -5.55
N ARG A 110 -0.19 2.19 -4.76
CA ARG A 110 -0.53 2.06 -3.34
C ARG A 110 -1.93 1.47 -3.20
N VAL A 111 -2.10 0.61 -2.22
CA VAL A 111 -3.37 -0.07 -1.93
C VAL A 111 -3.93 0.48 -0.62
N PRO A 112 -5.07 1.19 -0.63
CA PRO A 112 -5.72 1.64 0.58
C PRO A 112 -6.06 0.48 1.51
N ALA A 113 -5.92 0.69 2.81
CA ALA A 113 -6.28 -0.25 3.87
C ALA A 113 -7.18 0.38 4.94
N LEU A 114 -7.21 1.70 5.02
CA LEU A 114 -8.01 2.46 5.97
C LEU A 114 -8.42 3.80 5.35
N TYR A 115 -9.67 4.20 5.50
CA TYR A 115 -10.16 5.53 5.15
C TYR A 115 -10.39 6.36 6.41
N VAL A 116 -9.89 7.58 6.43
CA VAL A 116 -10.01 8.51 7.54
C VAL A 116 -10.76 9.77 7.11
N MET A 117 -11.74 10.16 7.92
CA MET A 117 -12.45 11.44 7.82
C MET A 117 -12.29 12.21 9.13
N SER A 118 -11.37 13.15 9.18
CA SER A 118 -11.09 13.97 10.35
C SER A 118 -11.40 15.46 10.10
N SER A 119 -11.29 16.29 11.14
CA SER A 119 -11.38 17.74 11.01
C SER A 119 -10.28 18.35 10.13
N GLU A 120 -9.14 17.65 9.97
CA GLU A 120 -8.02 18.05 9.11
C GLU A 120 -8.22 17.65 7.64
N GLY A 121 -9.32 16.98 7.31
CA GLY A 121 -9.63 16.48 5.97
C GLY A 121 -9.75 14.97 5.91
N ALA A 122 -9.96 14.48 4.67
CA ALA A 122 -10.08 13.07 4.39
C ALA A 122 -8.82 12.54 3.69
N TYR A 123 -8.38 11.34 4.07
CA TYR A 123 -7.23 10.67 3.47
C TYR A 123 -7.36 9.15 3.61
N TYR A 124 -6.58 8.41 2.82
CA TYR A 124 -6.37 6.98 3.02
C TYR A 124 -5.05 6.72 3.73
N VAL A 125 -4.97 5.60 4.41
CA VAL A 125 -3.70 4.97 4.83
C VAL A 125 -3.55 3.69 4.02
N ASP A 126 -2.41 3.52 3.34
CA ASP A 126 -2.14 2.35 2.52
C ASP A 126 -1.62 1.15 3.34
N LYS A 127 -1.44 0.01 2.69
CA LYS A 127 -0.94 -1.23 3.33
C LYS A 127 0.47 -1.09 3.93
N ASP A 128 1.24 -0.09 3.51
CA ASP A 128 2.57 0.23 4.03
C ASP A 128 2.53 1.34 5.09
N ARG A 129 1.33 1.68 5.60
CA ARG A 129 1.08 2.72 6.61
C ARG A 129 1.42 4.14 6.14
N GLN A 130 1.44 4.38 4.81
CA GLN A 130 1.65 5.70 4.24
C GLN A 130 0.32 6.40 4.00
N ILE A 131 0.29 7.70 4.27
CA ILE A 131 -0.88 8.54 3.99
C ILE A 131 -0.92 8.82 2.49
N MET A 132 -2.09 8.65 1.90
CA MET A 132 -2.36 8.95 0.51
C MET A 132 -3.63 9.78 0.35
N PRO A 133 -3.71 10.70 -0.64
CA PRO A 133 -4.86 11.55 -0.83
C PRO A 133 -6.08 10.77 -1.33
N VAL A 134 -7.26 11.34 -1.09
CA VAL A 134 -8.52 10.79 -1.61
C VAL A 134 -8.70 11.20 -3.06
N ARG A 135 -8.91 10.24 -3.94
CA ARG A 135 -9.40 10.46 -5.31
C ARG A 135 -10.90 10.17 -5.36
N ARG A 136 -11.70 11.20 -5.63
CA ARG A 136 -13.17 11.15 -5.57
C ARG A 136 -13.83 10.16 -6.54
N THR A 137 -13.11 9.71 -7.54
CA THR A 137 -13.62 8.80 -8.58
C THR A 137 -13.57 7.33 -8.20
N ILE A 138 -13.00 6.99 -7.03
CA ILE A 138 -12.74 5.59 -6.68
C ILE A 138 -13.30 5.34 -5.27
N GLU A 139 -14.33 4.51 -5.21
CA GLU A 139 -14.83 3.94 -3.96
C GLU A 139 -14.02 2.70 -3.61
N VAL A 140 -13.54 2.65 -2.39
CA VAL A 140 -12.74 1.53 -1.87
C VAL A 140 -13.45 0.95 -0.66
N ASP A 141 -13.62 -0.36 -0.66
CA ASP A 141 -14.17 -1.09 0.47
C ASP A 141 -13.08 -1.33 1.51
N VAL A 142 -12.94 -0.36 2.41
CA VAL A 142 -12.00 -0.39 3.54
C VAL A 142 -12.66 0.19 4.78
N PRO A 143 -12.26 -0.24 5.98
CA PRO A 143 -12.76 0.33 7.22
C PRO A 143 -12.63 1.86 7.25
N THR A 144 -13.72 2.53 7.65
CA THR A 144 -13.79 3.99 7.72
C THR A 144 -13.70 4.46 9.15
N PHE A 145 -12.81 5.40 9.44
CA PHE A 145 -12.69 6.05 10.75
C PHE A 145 -13.05 7.53 10.64
N LYS A 146 -13.92 8.00 11.53
CA LYS A 146 -14.44 9.38 11.54
C LYS A 146 -14.18 10.05 12.89
N GLY A 147 -13.97 11.36 12.87
CA GLY A 147 -13.91 12.19 14.08
C GLY A 147 -12.49 12.58 14.50
N ALA A 148 -12.15 12.43 15.79
CA ALA A 148 -10.87 12.87 16.36
C ALA A 148 -9.73 11.90 16.03
N VAL A 149 -9.42 11.73 14.75
CA VAL A 149 -8.41 10.80 14.24
C VAL A 149 -7.12 11.56 13.93
N GLY A 150 -6.11 11.41 14.76
CA GLY A 150 -4.77 11.95 14.50
C GLY A 150 -4.00 11.08 13.49
N LYS A 151 -3.17 11.69 12.63
CA LYS A 151 -2.41 10.99 11.59
C LYS A 151 -1.54 9.86 12.13
N ARG A 152 -0.86 10.09 13.25
CA ARG A 152 -0.03 9.06 13.89
C ARG A 152 -0.84 7.85 14.33
N ALA A 153 -1.94 8.07 15.04
CA ALA A 153 -2.82 6.99 15.47
C ALA A 153 -3.43 6.23 14.27
N ALA A 154 -3.75 6.94 13.18
CA ALA A 154 -4.26 6.34 11.96
C ALA A 154 -3.25 5.40 11.29
N THR A 155 -1.95 5.70 11.36
CA THR A 155 -0.89 4.87 10.79
C THR A 155 -0.36 3.79 11.76
N GLU A 156 -0.71 3.87 13.05
CA GLU A 156 -0.29 2.92 14.08
C GLU A 156 -1.50 2.07 14.56
N GLU A 157 -2.06 2.41 15.71
CA GLU A 157 -3.08 1.59 16.40
C GLU A 157 -4.40 1.44 15.64
N TYR A 158 -4.88 2.50 14.95
CA TYR A 158 -6.12 2.40 14.17
C TYR A 158 -5.92 1.61 12.88
N PHE A 159 -4.72 1.64 12.31
CA PHE A 159 -4.37 0.80 11.18
C PHE A 159 -4.45 -0.69 11.56
N ASP A 160 -3.88 -1.10 12.70
CA ASP A 160 -3.90 -2.49 13.14
C ASP A 160 -5.34 -2.95 13.41
N PHE A 161 -6.16 -2.11 14.01
CA PHE A 161 -7.57 -2.40 14.22
C PHE A 161 -8.36 -2.47 12.90
N ALA A 162 -8.12 -1.56 11.96
CA ALA A 162 -8.73 -1.61 10.63
C ALA A 162 -8.35 -2.88 9.87
N LYS A 163 -7.08 -3.29 9.93
CA LYS A 163 -6.59 -4.53 9.33
C LYS A 163 -7.28 -5.75 9.95
N TRP A 164 -7.46 -5.76 11.26
CA TRP A 164 -8.19 -6.83 11.94
C TRP A 164 -9.67 -6.87 11.49
N ILE A 165 -10.38 -5.73 11.46
CA ILE A 165 -11.76 -5.65 10.95
C ILE A 165 -11.83 -6.22 9.54
N SER A 166 -10.92 -5.84 8.64
CA SER A 166 -10.89 -6.32 7.25
C SER A 166 -10.62 -7.82 7.14
N SER A 167 -9.90 -8.42 8.09
CA SER A 167 -9.59 -9.84 8.10
C SER A 167 -10.70 -10.70 8.72
N ASP A 168 -11.54 -10.12 9.56
CA ASP A 168 -12.65 -10.81 10.22
C ASP A 168 -13.93 -10.68 9.38
N ARG A 169 -14.35 -11.80 8.76
CA ARG A 169 -15.52 -11.83 7.87
C ARG A 169 -16.82 -11.38 8.56
N TYR A 170 -16.96 -11.66 9.85
CA TYR A 170 -18.18 -11.34 10.61
C TYR A 170 -18.27 -9.84 10.87
N TRP A 171 -17.16 -9.22 11.32
CA TRP A 171 -17.13 -7.81 11.67
C TRP A 171 -16.96 -6.91 10.46
N HIS A 172 -16.24 -7.35 9.42
CA HIS A 172 -16.10 -6.62 8.16
C HIS A 172 -17.45 -6.30 7.52
N SER A 173 -18.36 -7.27 7.47
CA SER A 173 -19.70 -7.07 6.90
C SER A 173 -20.67 -6.28 7.79
N ARG A 174 -20.34 -6.03 9.06
CA ARG A 174 -21.25 -5.39 10.02
C ARG A 174 -20.83 -3.98 10.43
N ILE A 175 -19.55 -3.69 10.44
CA ILE A 175 -19.05 -2.39 10.87
C ILE A 175 -19.05 -1.43 9.68
N GLN A 176 -19.98 -0.50 9.66
CA GLN A 176 -20.05 0.54 8.64
C GLN A 176 -18.93 1.57 8.81
N HIS A 177 -18.72 2.05 10.03
CA HIS A 177 -17.62 2.95 10.36
C HIS A 177 -17.31 2.97 11.86
N VAL A 178 -16.10 3.42 12.18
CA VAL A 178 -15.62 3.64 13.53
C VAL A 178 -15.60 5.14 13.80
N GLN A 179 -16.37 5.60 14.80
CA GLN A 179 -16.33 6.98 15.28
C GLN A 179 -15.33 7.08 16.42
N VAL A 180 -14.30 7.90 16.24
CA VAL A 180 -13.34 8.24 17.28
C VAL A 180 -13.79 9.55 17.93
N VAL A 181 -14.42 9.45 19.10
CA VAL A 181 -14.82 10.61 19.91
C VAL A 181 -13.61 11.15 20.64
N HIS A 182 -12.79 10.24 21.17
CA HIS A 182 -11.56 10.47 21.89
C HIS A 182 -10.67 9.22 21.74
N PRO A 183 -9.34 9.27 21.87
CA PRO A 183 -8.47 8.09 21.73
C PRO A 183 -8.83 6.88 22.58
N LYS A 184 -9.48 7.10 23.72
CA LYS A 184 -10.00 6.05 24.62
C LYS A 184 -11.52 5.87 24.52
N HIS A 185 -12.15 6.39 23.49
CA HIS A 185 -13.60 6.33 23.33
C HIS A 185 -13.98 6.14 21.85
N LEU A 186 -13.90 4.90 21.40
CA LEU A 186 -14.30 4.48 20.07
C LEU A 186 -15.71 3.91 20.11
N VAL A 187 -16.50 4.28 19.12
CA VAL A 187 -17.87 3.79 18.89
C VAL A 187 -17.95 3.19 17.49
N LEU A 188 -18.35 1.92 17.40
CA LEU A 188 -18.55 1.25 16.12
C LEU A 188 -20.00 1.40 15.71
N HIS A 189 -20.25 1.86 14.50
CA HIS A 189 -21.57 1.93 13.89
C HIS A 189 -21.79 0.74 12.98
N GLN A 190 -22.93 0.07 13.11
CA GLN A 190 -23.28 -1.12 12.35
C GLN A 190 -24.16 -0.77 11.14
N GLU A 191 -24.03 -1.54 10.05
CA GLU A 191 -24.79 -1.30 8.80
C GLU A 191 -26.28 -1.61 8.93
N ASP A 192 -26.60 -2.67 9.63
CA ASP A 192 -27.97 -3.23 9.77
C ASP A 192 -28.87 -2.44 10.73
N GLY A 193 -28.39 -1.29 11.23
CA GLY A 193 -29.17 -0.44 12.13
C GLY A 193 -29.43 -1.05 13.53
N VAL A 194 -28.82 -2.20 13.83
CA VAL A 194 -28.97 -2.92 15.12
C VAL A 194 -28.41 -2.10 16.30
N GLY A 195 -27.82 -0.97 16.02
CA GLY A 195 -27.32 -0.07 17.04
C GLY A 195 -25.82 0.21 16.95
N LYS A 196 -25.32 0.88 17.97
CA LYS A 196 -23.90 1.23 18.08
C LYS A 196 -23.21 0.40 19.17
N ILE A 197 -21.92 0.16 18.99
CA ILE A 197 -21.09 -0.56 19.94
C ILE A 197 -20.10 0.44 20.57
N ILE A 198 -20.21 0.69 21.85
CA ILE A 198 -19.23 1.49 22.61
C ILE A 198 -18.07 0.56 22.97
N LEU A 199 -17.01 0.61 22.17
CA LEU A 199 -15.81 -0.21 22.39
C LEU A 199 -14.94 0.33 23.53
N GLY A 200 -14.91 1.65 23.69
CA GLY A 200 -13.96 2.34 24.57
C GLY A 200 -12.59 2.48 23.91
N ASP A 201 -11.55 2.02 24.57
CA ASP A 201 -10.21 1.94 24.00
C ASP A 201 -9.97 0.65 23.18
N LEU A 202 -8.87 0.61 22.45
CA LEU A 202 -8.46 -0.56 21.68
C LEU A 202 -7.81 -1.69 22.51
N SER A 203 -7.77 -1.58 23.84
CA SER A 203 -7.27 -2.67 24.65
C SER A 203 -8.19 -3.89 24.55
N GLN A 204 -7.62 -5.05 24.24
CA GLN A 204 -8.35 -6.32 24.17
C GLN A 204 -9.61 -6.29 23.26
N TYR A 205 -9.60 -5.48 22.20
CA TYR A 205 -10.75 -5.31 21.30
C TYR A 205 -11.22 -6.64 20.70
N GLU A 206 -10.31 -7.55 20.39
CA GLU A 206 -10.64 -8.89 19.88
C GLU A 206 -11.52 -9.65 20.87
N GLN A 207 -11.15 -9.68 22.15
CA GLN A 207 -11.90 -10.36 23.19
C GLN A 207 -13.25 -9.69 23.48
N LYS A 208 -13.29 -8.34 23.42
CA LYS A 208 -14.53 -7.57 23.58
C LYS A 208 -15.52 -7.90 22.48
N LEU A 209 -15.06 -7.91 21.23
CA LEU A 209 -15.89 -8.17 20.05
C LEU A 209 -16.28 -9.66 19.93
N ASP A 210 -15.40 -10.60 20.26
CA ASP A 210 -15.73 -12.03 20.33
C ASP A 210 -16.87 -12.31 21.33
N LYS A 211 -16.85 -11.66 22.50
CA LYS A 211 -17.95 -11.77 23.47
C LYS A 211 -19.27 -11.25 22.91
N LEU A 212 -19.25 -10.10 22.26
CA LEU A 212 -20.46 -9.55 21.64
C LEU A 212 -20.97 -10.44 20.51
N GLN A 213 -20.09 -11.01 19.71
CA GLN A 213 -20.46 -11.97 18.67
C GLN A 213 -21.16 -13.20 19.27
N LYS A 214 -20.65 -13.72 20.39
CA LYS A 214 -21.30 -14.83 21.11
C LYS A 214 -22.69 -14.47 21.61
N VAL A 215 -22.90 -13.23 22.08
CA VAL A 215 -24.23 -12.73 22.46
C VAL A 215 -25.14 -12.68 21.23
N TYR A 216 -24.71 -12.13 20.13
CA TYR A 216 -25.49 -12.06 18.88
C TYR A 216 -25.85 -13.44 18.32
N THR A 217 -24.97 -14.43 18.45
CA THR A 217 -25.22 -15.78 17.91
C THR A 217 -26.04 -16.68 18.83
N LYS A 218 -25.89 -16.54 20.16
CA LYS A 218 -26.58 -17.40 21.12
C LYS A 218 -27.93 -16.84 21.58
N GLU A 219 -28.10 -15.55 21.55
CA GLU A 219 -29.28 -14.86 22.07
C GLU A 219 -30.03 -14.09 20.98
N ALA A 220 -29.91 -14.54 19.70
CA ALA A 220 -30.50 -13.86 18.56
C ALA A 220 -32.00 -13.61 18.73
N ASP A 221 -32.76 -14.62 19.20
CA ASP A 221 -34.19 -14.48 19.42
C ASP A 221 -34.51 -13.48 20.53
N TYR A 222 -33.74 -13.51 21.62
CA TYR A 222 -33.90 -12.58 22.74
C TYR A 222 -33.51 -11.13 22.38
N MET A 223 -32.56 -10.98 21.48
CA MET A 223 -32.09 -9.69 20.98
C MET A 223 -33.11 -9.01 20.08
N ASN A 224 -33.75 -9.80 19.20
CA ASN A 224 -34.79 -9.30 18.28
C ASN A 224 -36.03 -8.80 19.04
N ASP A 225 -36.42 -9.46 20.13
CA ASP A 225 -37.58 -9.07 20.95
C ASP A 225 -37.35 -7.78 21.76
N LYS A 226 -36.11 -7.43 22.06
CA LYS A 226 -35.79 -6.33 23.01
C LYS A 226 -35.32 -5.03 22.40
N ASN A 227 -35.15 -4.92 21.09
CA ASN A 227 -34.76 -3.67 20.39
C ASN A 227 -33.58 -2.93 21.04
N TYR A 228 -32.49 -3.65 21.35
CA TYR A 228 -31.28 -3.02 21.84
C TYR A 228 -30.68 -2.10 20.77
N ARG A 229 -30.32 -0.86 21.17
CA ARG A 229 -29.74 0.14 20.28
C ARG A 229 -28.27 0.46 20.58
N GLU A 230 -27.78 0.02 21.73
CA GLU A 230 -26.41 0.28 22.16
C GLU A 230 -25.85 -0.91 22.94
N PHE A 231 -24.59 -1.29 22.64
CA PHE A 231 -23.82 -2.30 23.37
C PHE A 231 -22.57 -1.67 23.94
N ASP A 232 -22.43 -1.67 25.27
CA ASP A 232 -21.29 -1.12 25.96
C ASP A 232 -20.31 -2.23 26.37
N LEU A 233 -19.10 -2.20 25.78
CA LEU A 233 -18.03 -3.18 25.98
C LEU A 233 -16.87 -2.66 26.87
N ARG A 234 -17.02 -1.49 27.46
CA ARG A 234 -15.96 -0.90 28.29
C ARG A 234 -15.72 -1.66 29.59
N TYR A 235 -16.72 -2.39 30.07
CA TYR A 235 -16.64 -3.11 31.32
C TYR A 235 -16.05 -4.51 31.12
N LYS A 236 -14.96 -4.78 31.89
CA LYS A 236 -14.25 -6.04 31.78
C LYS A 236 -15.16 -7.24 31.96
N GLY A 237 -15.21 -8.10 30.97
CA GLY A 237 -15.96 -9.36 31.04
C GLY A 237 -17.47 -9.26 30.81
N GLN A 238 -18.03 -8.06 30.63
CA GLN A 238 -19.46 -7.84 30.48
C GLN A 238 -19.82 -7.20 29.14
N VAL A 239 -21.01 -7.50 28.63
CA VAL A 239 -21.65 -6.82 27.51
C VAL A 239 -22.96 -6.21 28.06
N ILE A 240 -23.06 -4.89 28.05
CA ILE A 240 -24.23 -4.18 28.57
C ILE A 240 -25.05 -3.68 27.40
N GLY A 241 -26.25 -4.25 27.21
CA GLY A 241 -27.21 -3.78 26.20
C GLY A 241 -28.11 -2.67 26.78
N ARG A 242 -28.30 -1.60 25.99
CA ARG A 242 -29.23 -0.49 26.29
C ARG A 242 -30.25 -0.36 25.16
N LYS A 243 -31.49 -0.03 25.52
CA LYS A 243 -32.59 0.22 24.58
C LYS A 243 -32.61 1.66 24.10
#